data_eeb72272b614bc3254cf0b683c583914
#
_entry.id   eeb72272b614bc3254cf0b683c583914
#
_cell.length_a   1.000
_cell.length_b   1.000
_cell.length_c   1.000
_cell.angle_alpha   90.00
_cell.angle_beta   90.00
_cell.angle_gamma   90.00
#
_symmetry.space_group_name_H-M   'P 1'
#
loop_
_entity.id
_entity.type
_entity.pdbx_description
1 polymer ?
#
loop_
_entity_poly.entity_id
_entity_poly.type
_entity_poly.pdbx_seq_one_letter_code
_entity_poly.pdbx_strand_id
1 'polypeptide(L)'
;TPLDSSAASDVYKRQQYSSKSTIDFNSTTYLKEISRARTFGFMEEVNMLKEQNLALGASEKNAIAIGEDGILNEEGLRSKDEFVKHKILDVVGDLYLLQYNIIGAFEGYKSGHTQNNLLLKKLQDSPESWELISSDGDAPEIKYIEPIIDPSSG
;
A
#
# COMPACT_ATOMS: atom_id res chain seq x y z
N THR A 1 -8.86 2.68 30.06
CA THR A 1 -9.76 1.60 29.60
C THR A 1 -8.84 0.51 29.07
N PRO A 2 -8.93 -0.75 29.56
CA PRO A 2 -8.13 -1.84 28.99
C PRO A 2 -8.49 -1.97 27.51
N LEU A 3 -7.47 -2.06 26.65
CA LEU A 3 -7.64 -2.46 25.27
C LEU A 3 -8.31 -3.83 25.27
N ASP A 4 -9.41 -3.96 24.54
CA ASP A 4 -10.06 -5.23 24.30
C ASP A 4 -9.03 -6.25 23.80
N SER A 5 -9.05 -7.45 24.34
CA SER A 5 -8.10 -8.51 23.99
C SER A 5 -8.10 -8.85 22.49
N SER A 6 -9.22 -8.62 21.80
CA SER A 6 -9.35 -8.76 20.35
C SER A 6 -8.48 -7.74 19.59
N ALA A 7 -8.49 -6.47 20.01
CA ALA A 7 -7.69 -5.41 19.40
C ALA A 7 -6.17 -5.66 19.58
N ALA A 8 -5.77 -6.13 20.77
CA ALA A 8 -4.37 -6.47 21.04
C ALA A 8 -3.88 -7.67 20.19
N SER A 9 -4.73 -8.70 20.02
CA SER A 9 -4.46 -9.85 19.16
C SER A 9 -4.31 -9.44 17.70
N ASP A 10 -5.15 -8.54 17.21
CA ASP A 10 -5.14 -8.06 15.84
C ASP A 10 -3.87 -7.24 15.53
N VAL A 11 -3.45 -6.38 16.46
CA VAL A 11 -2.17 -5.63 16.34
C VAL A 11 -0.98 -6.59 16.30
N TYR A 12 -0.96 -7.63 17.14
CA TYR A 12 0.10 -8.63 17.15
C TYR A 12 0.16 -9.42 15.84
N LYS A 13 -0.98 -9.90 15.34
CA LYS A 13 -1.08 -10.61 14.05
C LYS A 13 -0.56 -9.75 12.90
N ARG A 14 -0.90 -8.45 12.85
CA ARG A 14 -0.43 -7.52 11.82
C ARG A 14 1.08 -7.24 11.89
N GLN A 15 1.68 -7.25 13.07
CA GLN A 15 3.12 -7.05 13.26
C GLN A 15 3.95 -8.23 12.74
N GLN A 16 3.44 -9.44 12.78
CA GLN A 16 4.12 -10.64 12.32
C GLN A 16 4.46 -10.60 10.82
N TYR A 17 3.69 -9.86 10.03
CA TYR A 17 3.85 -9.72 8.59
C TYR A 17 4.44 -8.37 8.17
N SER A 18 5.20 -7.73 9.06
CA SER A 18 5.88 -6.48 8.75
C SER A 18 7.06 -6.72 7.80
N SER A 19 7.11 -5.94 6.72
CA SER A 19 8.22 -5.97 5.76
C SER A 19 8.54 -4.57 5.23
N LYS A 20 9.78 -4.40 4.73
CA LYS A 20 10.24 -3.18 4.09
C LYS A 20 10.74 -3.50 2.68
N SER A 21 10.42 -2.64 1.72
CA SER A 21 10.95 -2.72 0.37
C SER A 21 11.30 -1.32 -0.14
N THR A 22 12.33 -1.23 -0.95
CA THR A 22 12.74 -0.01 -1.67
C THR A 22 12.90 -0.39 -3.14
N ILE A 23 12.23 0.36 -4.03
CA ILE A 23 12.17 0.03 -5.45
C ILE A 23 12.38 1.30 -6.27
N ASP A 24 13.30 1.23 -7.23
CA ASP A 24 13.38 2.19 -8.32
C ASP A 24 12.25 1.90 -9.32
N PHE A 25 11.23 2.73 -9.28
CA PHE A 25 10.00 2.51 -10.02
C PHE A 25 10.17 2.87 -11.51
N ASN A 26 10.07 1.85 -12.33
CA ASN A 26 10.01 1.96 -13.78
C ASN A 26 9.20 0.79 -14.36
N SER A 27 8.89 0.83 -15.65
CA SER A 27 8.08 -0.21 -16.31
C SER A 27 8.64 -1.63 -16.12
N THR A 28 9.94 -1.80 -16.12
CA THR A 28 10.59 -3.10 -15.97
C THR A 28 10.48 -3.63 -14.55
N THR A 29 10.80 -2.81 -13.54
CA THR A 29 10.68 -3.18 -12.13
C THR A 29 9.23 -3.36 -11.71
N TYR A 30 8.31 -2.53 -12.24
CA TYR A 30 6.88 -2.74 -12.05
C TYR A 30 6.45 -4.13 -12.49
N LEU A 31 6.74 -4.52 -13.73
CA LEU A 31 6.33 -5.82 -14.28
C LEU A 31 6.98 -6.99 -13.55
N LYS A 32 8.26 -6.89 -13.21
CA LYS A 32 9.01 -7.99 -12.61
C LYS A 32 8.74 -8.18 -11.13
N GLU A 33 8.58 -7.07 -10.40
CA GLU A 33 8.61 -7.10 -8.95
C GLU A 33 7.27 -6.75 -8.30
N ILE A 34 6.47 -5.84 -8.89
CA ILE A 34 5.29 -5.27 -8.26
C ILE A 34 3.99 -5.87 -8.77
N SER A 35 3.81 -5.96 -10.09
CA SER A 35 2.52 -6.24 -10.73
C SER A 35 1.84 -7.55 -10.29
N ARG A 36 2.60 -8.50 -9.77
CA ARG A 36 2.11 -9.81 -9.33
C ARG A 36 1.78 -9.89 -7.84
N ALA A 37 2.00 -8.81 -7.09
CA ALA A 37 1.70 -8.81 -5.66
C ALA A 37 0.19 -8.83 -5.41
N ARG A 38 -0.27 -9.86 -4.70
CA ARG A 38 -1.67 -10.04 -4.36
C ARG A 38 -2.08 -9.15 -3.19
N THR A 39 -3.34 -8.73 -3.21
CA THR A 39 -3.98 -8.18 -2.01
C THR A 39 -4.01 -9.23 -0.89
N PHE A 40 -4.25 -8.79 0.33
CA PHE A 40 -4.29 -9.68 1.48
C PHE A 40 -5.38 -9.26 2.45
N GLY A 41 -5.85 -10.22 3.23
CA GLY A 41 -6.84 -9.98 4.28
C GLY A 41 -6.86 -11.11 5.29
N PHE A 42 -7.26 -10.79 6.50
CA PHE A 42 -7.54 -11.79 7.52
C PHE A 42 -8.86 -12.48 7.21
N MET A 43 -8.91 -13.80 7.34
CA MET A 43 -10.11 -14.57 7.00
C MET A 43 -11.35 -14.14 7.78
N GLU A 44 -11.19 -13.72 9.01
CA GLU A 44 -12.27 -13.17 9.83
C GLU A 44 -12.89 -11.92 9.17
N GLU A 45 -12.03 -10.97 8.72
CA GLU A 45 -12.48 -9.75 8.02
C GLU A 45 -13.12 -10.07 6.67
N VAL A 46 -12.52 -11.01 5.92
CA VAL A 46 -13.05 -11.45 4.62
C VAL A 46 -14.43 -12.07 4.76
N ASN A 47 -14.66 -12.89 5.80
CA ASN A 47 -15.95 -13.50 6.05
C ASN A 47 -17.01 -12.45 6.42
N MET A 48 -16.67 -11.49 7.29
CA MET A 48 -17.56 -10.36 7.62
C MET A 48 -17.93 -9.54 6.38
N LEU A 49 -16.97 -9.29 5.49
CA LEU A 49 -17.22 -8.58 4.24
C LEU A 49 -18.14 -9.36 3.31
N LYS A 50 -17.96 -10.68 3.21
CA LYS A 50 -18.83 -11.56 2.39
C LYS A 50 -20.26 -11.57 2.90
N GLU A 51 -20.50 -11.57 4.21
CA GLU A 51 -21.83 -11.46 4.81
C GLU A 51 -22.53 -10.15 4.42
N GLN A 52 -21.76 -9.09 4.15
CA GLN A 52 -22.24 -7.80 3.67
C GLN A 52 -22.32 -7.71 2.14
N ASN A 53 -22.16 -8.82 1.42
CA ASN A 53 -22.06 -8.88 -0.05
C ASN A 53 -20.85 -8.09 -0.62
N LEU A 54 -19.79 -7.93 0.16
CA LEU A 54 -18.53 -7.34 -0.26
C LEU A 54 -17.47 -8.43 -0.45
N ALA A 55 -16.36 -8.09 -1.11
CA ALA A 55 -15.23 -8.99 -1.38
C ALA A 55 -15.63 -10.34 -2.04
N LEU A 56 -16.73 -10.38 -2.79
CA LEU A 56 -17.25 -11.61 -3.43
C LEU A 56 -16.29 -12.20 -4.48
N GLY A 57 -15.43 -11.36 -5.07
CA GLY A 57 -14.41 -11.79 -6.03
C GLY A 57 -13.12 -12.29 -5.38
N ALA A 58 -12.98 -12.20 -4.07
CA ALA A 58 -11.78 -12.66 -3.38
C ALA A 58 -11.68 -14.18 -3.35
N SER A 59 -10.54 -14.69 -3.77
CA SER A 59 -10.18 -16.10 -3.77
C SER A 59 -8.71 -16.28 -3.44
N GLU A 60 -8.29 -17.48 -3.07
CA GLU A 60 -6.88 -17.79 -2.81
C GLU A 60 -5.97 -17.57 -4.04
N LYS A 61 -6.54 -17.53 -5.25
CA LYS A 61 -5.80 -17.26 -6.49
C LYS A 61 -5.41 -15.79 -6.65
N ASN A 62 -6.22 -14.87 -6.13
CA ASN A 62 -6.04 -13.42 -6.31
C ASN A 62 -5.83 -12.64 -5.02
N ALA A 63 -5.89 -13.29 -3.87
CA ALA A 63 -5.66 -12.70 -2.55
C ALA A 63 -4.87 -13.66 -1.64
N ILE A 64 -4.13 -13.08 -0.70
CA ILE A 64 -3.46 -13.82 0.36
C ILE A 64 -4.43 -13.88 1.55
N ALA A 65 -4.84 -15.09 1.90
CA ALA A 65 -5.70 -15.34 3.05
C ALA A 65 -4.84 -15.60 4.29
N ILE A 66 -5.04 -14.80 5.34
CA ILE A 66 -4.32 -14.92 6.60
C ILE A 66 -5.27 -15.51 7.63
N GLY A 67 -4.94 -16.70 8.13
CA GLY A 67 -5.64 -17.36 9.23
C GLY A 67 -5.00 -17.08 10.59
N GLU A 68 -5.45 -17.78 11.61
CA GLU A 68 -4.91 -17.69 12.98
C GLU A 68 -3.45 -18.15 13.04
N ASP A 69 -3.11 -19.24 12.35
CA ASP A 69 -1.80 -19.89 12.39
C ASP A 69 -0.87 -19.46 11.24
N GLY A 70 -1.32 -18.58 10.35
CA GLY A 70 -0.50 -18.12 9.23
C GLY A 70 -1.25 -17.97 7.90
N ILE A 71 -0.49 -18.03 6.82
CA ILE A 71 -1.01 -17.92 5.45
C ILE A 71 -1.68 -19.23 5.07
N LEU A 72 -2.92 -19.15 4.58
CA LEU A 72 -3.74 -20.31 4.22
C LEU A 72 -3.53 -20.77 2.78
N ASN A 73 -2.99 -19.91 1.92
CA ASN A 73 -2.71 -20.27 0.54
C ASN A 73 -1.68 -21.40 0.47
N GLU A 74 -1.98 -22.51 -0.21
CA GLU A 74 -1.09 -23.66 -0.34
C GLU A 74 0.27 -23.29 -0.96
N GLU A 75 0.27 -22.39 -1.95
CA GLU A 75 1.48 -21.88 -2.60
C GLU A 75 2.27 -20.87 -1.77
N GLY A 76 1.75 -20.44 -0.62
CA GLY A 76 2.35 -19.40 0.21
C GLY A 76 2.43 -18.03 -0.48
N LEU A 77 3.49 -17.29 -0.17
CA LEU A 77 3.78 -15.98 -0.77
C LEU A 77 4.55 -16.15 -2.09
N ARG A 78 4.24 -15.32 -3.08
CA ARG A 78 4.98 -15.23 -4.36
C ARG A 78 6.37 -14.60 -4.20
N SER A 79 6.54 -13.76 -3.17
CA SER A 79 7.83 -13.22 -2.74
C SER A 79 7.79 -12.92 -1.24
N LYS A 80 8.97 -12.89 -0.59
CA LYS A 80 9.07 -12.62 0.86
C LYS A 80 8.45 -11.30 1.29
N ASP A 81 8.43 -10.35 0.39
CA ASP A 81 7.97 -8.97 0.57
C ASP A 81 6.67 -8.69 -0.20
N GLU A 82 5.87 -9.73 -0.51
CA GLU A 82 4.65 -9.58 -1.31
C GLU A 82 3.66 -8.58 -0.68
N PHE A 83 3.52 -8.56 0.64
CA PHE A 83 2.64 -7.62 1.34
C PHE A 83 3.01 -6.16 1.09
N VAL A 84 4.29 -5.80 1.26
CA VAL A 84 4.73 -4.42 1.03
C VAL A 84 4.74 -4.07 -0.45
N LYS A 85 5.01 -5.03 -1.34
CA LYS A 85 4.89 -4.85 -2.79
C LYS A 85 3.46 -4.56 -3.21
N HIS A 86 2.48 -5.21 -2.60
CA HIS A 86 1.08 -4.85 -2.82
C HIS A 86 0.77 -3.43 -2.35
N LYS A 87 1.31 -3.00 -1.21
CA LYS A 87 1.18 -1.60 -0.75
C LYS A 87 1.78 -0.60 -1.72
N ILE A 88 2.90 -0.94 -2.38
CA ILE A 88 3.46 -0.11 -3.45
C ILE A 88 2.49 -0.07 -4.65
N LEU A 89 1.88 -1.20 -5.00
CA LEU A 89 0.87 -1.26 -6.07
C LEU A 89 -0.34 -0.37 -5.75
N ASP A 90 -0.82 -0.38 -4.50
CA ASP A 90 -1.89 0.50 -4.03
C ASP A 90 -1.52 1.98 -4.22
N VAL A 91 -0.29 2.36 -3.80
CA VAL A 91 0.21 3.73 -3.96
C VAL A 91 0.24 4.15 -5.43
N VAL A 92 0.76 3.30 -6.31
CA VAL A 92 0.79 3.58 -7.76
C VAL A 92 -0.62 3.84 -8.29
N GLY A 93 -1.58 3.01 -7.91
CA GLY A 93 -2.98 3.17 -8.31
C GLY A 93 -3.61 4.45 -7.75
N ASP A 94 -3.41 4.72 -6.47
CA ASP A 94 -3.97 5.90 -5.81
C ASP A 94 -3.38 7.21 -6.37
N LEU A 95 -2.05 7.27 -6.55
CA LEU A 95 -1.39 8.46 -7.09
C LEU A 95 -1.76 8.74 -8.56
N TYR A 96 -2.15 7.71 -9.31
CA TYR A 96 -2.62 7.88 -10.69
C TYR A 96 -3.89 8.76 -10.78
N LEU A 97 -4.65 8.93 -9.70
CA LEU A 97 -5.80 9.81 -9.63
C LEU A 97 -5.45 11.29 -9.89
N LEU A 98 -4.19 11.68 -9.77
CA LEU A 98 -3.72 13.02 -10.19
C LEU A 98 -3.76 13.23 -11.71
N GLN A 99 -3.89 12.15 -12.50
CA GLN A 99 -3.87 12.18 -13.99
C GLN A 99 -2.58 12.71 -14.61
N TYR A 100 -1.50 12.77 -13.82
CA TYR A 100 -0.16 13.16 -14.25
C TYR A 100 0.83 12.06 -13.86
N ASN A 101 1.86 11.90 -14.67
CA ASN A 101 3.01 11.10 -14.27
C ASN A 101 3.79 11.87 -13.21
N ILE A 102 4.16 11.19 -12.14
CA ILE A 102 4.90 11.78 -11.03
C ILE A 102 6.37 11.42 -11.16
N ILE A 103 7.24 12.41 -11.08
CA ILE A 103 8.67 12.23 -10.91
C ILE A 103 9.00 12.66 -9.47
N GLY A 104 9.38 11.72 -8.62
CA GLY A 104 9.65 11.98 -7.23
C GLY A 104 9.96 10.70 -6.44
N ALA A 105 10.30 10.86 -5.17
CA ALA A 105 10.45 9.76 -4.24
C ALA A 105 9.23 9.68 -3.31
N PHE A 106 8.73 8.48 -3.10
CA PHE A 106 7.65 8.20 -2.16
C PHE A 106 8.19 7.34 -1.00
N GLU A 107 7.92 7.77 0.21
CA GLU A 107 8.17 6.96 1.40
C GLU A 107 6.86 6.79 2.17
N GLY A 108 6.50 5.55 2.48
CA GLY A 108 5.29 5.20 3.21
C GLY A 108 5.59 4.29 4.40
N TYR A 109 5.08 4.65 5.57
CA TYR A 109 5.11 3.82 6.77
C TYR A 109 3.70 3.44 7.17
N LYS A 110 3.41 2.13 7.20
CA LYS A 110 2.05 1.59 7.48
C LYS A 110 0.96 2.26 6.62
N SER A 111 1.32 2.62 5.39
CA SER A 111 0.44 3.34 4.47
C SER A 111 -0.75 2.49 4.00
N GLY A 112 -1.78 3.17 3.53
CA GLY A 112 -2.97 2.59 2.94
C GLY A 112 -3.72 3.64 2.14
N HIS A 113 -4.85 3.28 1.53
CA HIS A 113 -5.62 4.18 0.67
C HIS A 113 -5.98 5.52 1.35
N THR A 114 -6.31 5.50 2.65
CA THR A 114 -6.62 6.73 3.39
C THR A 114 -5.44 7.70 3.41
N GLN A 115 -4.24 7.22 3.76
CA GLN A 115 -3.01 8.02 3.80
C GLN A 115 -2.61 8.49 2.41
N ASN A 116 -2.71 7.62 1.41
CA ASN A 116 -2.43 7.97 0.02
C ASN A 116 -3.37 9.08 -0.48
N ASN A 117 -4.67 8.99 -0.16
CA ASN A 117 -5.65 10.03 -0.51
C ASN A 117 -5.41 11.35 0.24
N LEU A 118 -4.96 11.30 1.49
CA LEU A 118 -4.56 12.51 2.23
C LEU A 118 -3.34 13.19 1.59
N LEU A 119 -2.36 12.39 1.14
CA LEU A 119 -1.21 12.89 0.39
C LEU A 119 -1.66 13.58 -0.92
N LEU A 120 -2.57 12.95 -1.68
CA LEU A 120 -3.11 13.54 -2.91
C LEU A 120 -3.77 14.90 -2.67
N LYS A 121 -4.60 14.99 -1.63
CA LYS A 121 -5.22 16.27 -1.23
C LYS A 121 -4.16 17.30 -0.87
N LYS A 122 -3.16 16.89 -0.08
CA LYS A 122 -2.08 17.79 0.31
C LYS A 122 -1.29 18.31 -0.90
N LEU A 123 -1.01 17.46 -1.89
CA LEU A 123 -0.35 17.87 -3.13
C LEU A 123 -1.21 18.88 -3.90
N GLN A 124 -2.53 18.65 -4.03
CA GLN A 124 -3.46 19.57 -4.70
C GLN A 124 -3.54 20.91 -3.98
N ASP A 125 -3.54 20.93 -2.66
CA ASP A 125 -3.64 22.13 -1.83
C ASP A 125 -2.28 22.87 -1.69
N SER A 126 -1.19 22.33 -2.20
CA SER A 126 0.17 22.88 -2.06
C SER A 126 0.89 22.97 -3.41
N PRO A 127 0.41 23.83 -4.34
CA PRO A 127 0.99 23.95 -5.69
C PRO A 127 2.45 24.44 -5.69
N GLU A 128 2.91 25.07 -4.61
CA GLU A 128 4.31 25.45 -4.41
C GLU A 128 5.26 24.27 -4.19
N SER A 129 4.72 23.08 -3.89
CA SER A 129 5.48 21.87 -3.57
C SER A 129 5.83 21.03 -4.80
N TRP A 130 5.32 21.39 -5.97
CA TRP A 130 5.53 20.63 -7.21
C TRP A 130 5.50 21.57 -8.41
N GLU A 131 5.97 21.06 -9.55
CA GLU A 131 5.92 21.80 -10.83
C GLU A 131 5.54 20.85 -11.96
N LEU A 132 4.82 21.38 -12.94
CA LEU A 132 4.55 20.68 -14.19
C LEU A 132 5.74 20.85 -15.13
N ILE A 133 6.27 19.73 -15.61
CA ILE A 133 7.36 19.73 -16.58
C ILE A 133 6.88 19.13 -17.90
N SER A 134 7.39 19.67 -18.99
CA SER A 134 7.21 19.09 -20.31
C SER A 134 8.21 17.94 -20.51
N SER A 135 7.79 16.89 -21.20
CA SER A 135 8.68 15.75 -21.55
C SER A 135 9.79 16.14 -22.53
N ASP A 136 9.78 17.37 -23.07
CA ASP A 136 10.75 17.85 -24.04
C ASP A 136 11.99 18.51 -23.37
N GLY A 137 12.07 18.49 -22.04
CA GLY A 137 13.18 19.06 -21.26
C GLY A 137 14.03 18.02 -20.56
N ASP A 138 15.18 18.48 -20.03
CA ASP A 138 16.03 17.66 -19.16
C ASP A 138 15.25 17.20 -17.92
N ALA A 139 15.55 15.99 -17.43
CA ALA A 139 14.90 15.47 -16.23
C ALA A 139 15.13 16.42 -15.04
N PRO A 140 14.08 16.85 -14.33
CA PRO A 140 14.20 17.79 -13.25
C PRO A 140 14.92 17.19 -12.05
N GLU A 141 15.51 18.07 -11.24
CA GLU A 141 16.03 17.71 -9.93
C GLU A 141 14.88 17.20 -9.03
N ILE A 142 15.08 16.05 -8.37
CA ILE A 142 14.07 15.45 -7.49
C ILE A 142 13.93 16.32 -6.24
N LYS A 143 12.77 16.94 -6.05
CA LYS A 143 12.39 17.64 -4.82
C LYS A 143 11.68 16.69 -3.88
N TYR A 144 12.15 16.58 -2.64
CA TYR A 144 11.50 15.79 -1.60
C TYR A 144 10.39 16.62 -0.94
N ILE A 145 9.22 16.02 -0.83
CA ILE A 145 8.14 16.55 0.01
C ILE A 145 8.37 15.99 1.41
N GLU A 146 8.36 16.85 2.43
CA GLU A 146 8.49 16.40 3.81
C GLU A 146 7.40 15.37 4.16
N PRO A 147 7.75 14.29 4.87
CA PRO A 147 6.78 13.27 5.23
C PRO A 147 5.64 13.87 6.06
N ILE A 148 4.40 13.52 5.71
CA ILE A 148 3.24 13.82 6.52
C ILE A 148 3.29 12.88 7.72
N ILE A 149 3.87 13.35 8.83
CA ILE A 149 3.88 12.63 10.09
C ILE A 149 2.57 12.96 10.80
N ASP A 150 1.68 12.00 10.91
CA ASP A 150 0.53 12.14 11.81
C ASP A 150 1.00 11.84 13.24
N PRO A 151 1.09 12.86 14.11
CA PRO A 151 1.57 12.68 15.49
C PRO A 151 0.57 11.89 16.38
N SER A 152 -0.62 11.59 15.87
CA SER A 152 -1.66 10.85 16.60
C SER A 152 -1.62 9.34 16.41
N SER A 153 -0.68 8.81 15.61
CA SER A 153 -0.52 7.39 15.30
C SER A 153 0.56 6.69 16.14
N GLY A 154 0.81 7.19 17.36
CA GLY A 154 1.67 6.58 18.37
C GLY A 154 0.91 5.65 19.32
#